data_1115c3aae7ee7d82edeb0828324eb779
#
_entry.id   1115c3aae7ee7d82edeb0828324eb779
#
_cell.length_a   1.000
_cell.length_b   1.000
_cell.length_c   1.000
_cell.angle_alpha   90.00
_cell.angle_beta   90.00
_cell.angle_gamma   90.00
#
_symmetry.space_group_name_H-M   'P 1'
#
loop_
_entity.id
_entity.type
_entity.pdbx_description
1 polymer ?
#
loop_
_entity_poly.entity_id
_entity_poly.type
_entity_poly.pdbx_seq_one_letter_code
_entity_poly.pdbx_strand_id
1 'polypeptide(L)'
;MRLLSVLVLCLPPAALAQDNVLARIESTLFVPNPLPTIEARRHGQFSPTSGVIAERVSYATAYGLRVPAIVYRPAKAPAGNMPGMVVVNGHGGDKYSWYAFYAGMLYAQAGAVVVTYDPIGEGERNAERKSGTRQHDRNIDPPQMARRMGGLMITDVKQAVSYLVSRGDVDAGRIAAVGYSMGSFVLGLACAVETRLRACVLTGGGNLDGEGGYWDSSSKKMCQSIPYQSLKFLGDRGAVLYALHARRGETFVLNGTADDVVAMSEGAPKFFEDLRRRTIALHGGARNVFEYGFEEGTGHRPYFVTRRAASWLAARLRFPNWSAAQIEKMPETHIAAWAEKQGVFIEKQYATEVREGGTPALGVGIPGIAREALNALPAGEWAQEKDKYVYESWVRAAQAAVSGQP
;
A
#
# COMPACT_ATOMS: atom_id res chain seq x y z
N MET A 1 7.29 -38.93 -47.04
CA MET A 1 6.78 -38.14 -45.89
C MET A 1 7.97 -37.41 -45.27
N ARG A 2 8.13 -36.11 -45.59
CA ARG A 2 9.18 -35.28 -44.99
C ARG A 2 8.55 -34.51 -43.83
N LEU A 3 8.99 -34.77 -42.60
CA LEU A 3 8.64 -33.98 -41.41
C LEU A 3 9.32 -32.61 -41.53
N LEU A 4 8.52 -31.56 -41.68
CA LEU A 4 8.98 -30.19 -41.47
C LEU A 4 9.04 -29.92 -39.94
N SER A 5 10.23 -29.91 -39.40
CA SER A 5 10.46 -29.39 -38.04
C SER A 5 10.31 -27.86 -38.05
N VAL A 6 9.21 -27.39 -37.50
CA VAL A 6 9.05 -25.92 -37.25
C VAL A 6 9.94 -25.57 -36.07
N LEU A 7 11.08 -24.94 -36.37
CA LEU A 7 11.95 -24.34 -35.38
C LEU A 7 11.27 -23.06 -34.88
N VAL A 8 10.57 -23.13 -33.74
CA VAL A 8 10.09 -21.95 -33.04
C VAL A 8 11.33 -21.24 -32.46
N LEU A 9 11.84 -20.26 -33.19
CA LEU A 9 12.81 -19.30 -32.67
C LEU A 9 12.16 -18.54 -31.52
N CYS A 10 12.37 -19.00 -30.28
CA CYS A 10 12.20 -18.18 -29.09
C CYS A 10 13.25 -17.06 -29.19
N LEU A 11 12.87 -15.93 -29.78
CA LEU A 11 13.61 -14.68 -29.57
C LEU A 11 13.67 -14.46 -28.05
N PRO A 12 14.86 -14.16 -27.48
CA PRO A 12 14.92 -13.73 -26.08
C PRO A 12 13.98 -12.52 -25.98
N PRO A 13 13.19 -12.40 -24.90
CA PRO A 13 12.34 -11.24 -24.72
C PRO A 13 13.25 -10.01 -24.87
N ALA A 14 13.01 -9.21 -25.91
CA ALA A 14 13.66 -7.95 -26.08
C ALA A 14 13.50 -7.26 -24.71
N ALA A 15 14.61 -6.95 -24.07
CA ALA A 15 14.59 -6.23 -22.80
C ALA A 15 13.73 -5.01 -23.09
N LEU A 16 12.48 -5.02 -22.58
CA LEU A 16 11.59 -3.89 -22.63
C LEU A 16 12.48 -2.74 -22.17
N ALA A 17 12.78 -1.77 -23.02
CA ALA A 17 13.57 -0.63 -22.60
C ALA A 17 12.84 -0.10 -21.38
N GLN A 18 13.36 -0.40 -20.21
CA GLN A 18 12.62 -0.37 -18.93
C GLN A 18 12.06 1.00 -18.67
N ASP A 19 12.86 2.03 -18.95
CA ASP A 19 12.48 3.43 -18.74
C ASP A 19 11.29 3.81 -19.63
N ASN A 20 11.16 3.20 -20.80
CA ASN A 20 10.04 3.45 -21.72
C ASN A 20 8.73 2.84 -21.19
N VAL A 21 8.78 1.63 -20.60
CA VAL A 21 7.59 0.97 -20.03
C VAL A 21 7.12 1.69 -18.76
N LEU A 22 8.05 2.05 -17.87
CA LEU A 22 7.72 2.80 -16.66
C LEU A 22 7.11 4.17 -17.01
N ALA A 23 7.75 4.92 -17.90
CA ALA A 23 7.24 6.21 -18.37
C ALA A 23 5.87 6.07 -19.02
N ARG A 24 5.61 4.99 -19.77
CA ARG A 24 4.31 4.72 -20.38
C ARG A 24 3.23 4.38 -19.34
N ILE A 25 3.55 3.63 -18.28
CA ILE A 25 2.64 3.39 -17.17
C ILE A 25 2.30 4.71 -16.49
N GLU A 26 3.33 5.49 -16.11
CA GLU A 26 3.17 6.79 -15.45
C GLU A 26 2.32 7.76 -16.29
N SER A 27 2.63 7.90 -17.58
CA SER A 27 1.86 8.79 -18.47
C SER A 27 0.42 8.33 -18.67
N THR A 28 0.17 7.00 -18.78
CA THR A 28 -1.18 6.45 -18.92
C THR A 28 -2.03 6.73 -17.69
N LEU A 29 -1.43 6.74 -16.51
CA LEU A 29 -2.09 6.98 -15.23
C LEU A 29 -1.96 8.43 -14.73
N PHE A 30 -1.35 9.31 -15.52
CA PHE A 30 -1.12 10.71 -15.13
C PHE A 30 -0.31 10.87 -13.84
N VAL A 31 0.61 9.97 -13.57
CA VAL A 31 1.60 10.11 -12.49
C VAL A 31 2.62 11.16 -12.93
N PRO A 32 2.84 12.24 -12.16
CA PRO A 32 3.79 13.27 -12.56
C PRO A 32 5.23 12.75 -12.55
N ASN A 33 5.98 13.12 -13.60
CA ASN A 33 7.41 12.88 -13.67
C ASN A 33 8.08 14.12 -14.30
N PRO A 34 8.85 14.91 -13.53
CA PRO A 34 9.24 14.68 -12.14
C PRO A 34 8.08 14.80 -11.14
N LEU A 35 8.25 14.21 -9.96
CA LEU A 35 7.31 14.39 -8.85
C LEU A 35 7.34 15.84 -8.34
N PRO A 36 6.23 16.37 -7.79
CA PRO A 36 6.24 17.64 -7.09
C PRO A 36 7.28 17.66 -5.96
N THR A 37 7.88 18.81 -5.70
CA THR A 37 8.75 19.02 -4.53
C THR A 37 7.98 18.64 -3.26
N ILE A 38 8.63 17.91 -2.35
CA ILE A 38 7.94 17.32 -1.18
C ILE A 38 7.36 18.34 -0.21
N GLU A 39 7.98 19.50 -0.04
CA GLU A 39 7.52 20.61 0.83
C GLU A 39 6.93 20.12 2.16
N ALA A 40 7.66 19.25 2.86
CA ALA A 40 7.21 18.67 4.11
C ALA A 40 7.04 19.72 5.20
N ARG A 41 5.93 19.62 5.96
CA ARG A 41 5.65 20.49 7.13
C ARG A 41 5.41 19.61 8.34
N ARG A 42 5.90 20.08 9.50
CA ARG A 42 5.65 19.44 10.81
C ARG A 42 4.61 20.26 11.57
N HIS A 43 3.62 19.58 12.13
CA HIS A 43 2.52 20.17 12.88
C HIS A 43 2.53 19.76 14.36
N GLY A 44 3.63 19.14 14.81
CA GLY A 44 3.82 18.68 16.19
C GLY A 44 4.09 17.18 16.28
N GLN A 45 4.12 16.68 17.50
CA GLN A 45 4.32 15.26 17.80
C GLN A 45 3.68 14.89 19.13
N PHE A 46 3.51 13.58 19.35
CA PHE A 46 3.05 13.01 20.62
C PHE A 46 3.68 11.63 20.81
N SER A 47 3.57 11.08 22.03
CA SER A 47 4.03 9.73 22.34
C SER A 47 2.81 8.83 22.56
N PRO A 48 2.43 7.99 21.58
CA PRO A 48 1.27 7.10 21.72
C PRO A 48 1.51 5.96 22.70
N THR A 49 2.77 5.54 22.85
CA THR A 49 3.19 4.53 23.82
C THR A 49 4.66 4.72 24.17
N SER A 50 5.11 4.09 25.25
CA SER A 50 6.53 4.13 25.65
C SER A 50 7.42 3.67 24.50
N GLY A 51 8.50 4.41 24.24
CA GLY A 51 9.47 4.09 23.21
C GLY A 51 9.07 4.45 21.78
N VAL A 52 7.87 5.03 21.55
CA VAL A 52 7.41 5.47 20.22
C VAL A 52 7.04 6.95 20.22
N ILE A 53 7.49 7.67 19.21
CA ILE A 53 7.05 9.03 18.87
C ILE A 53 6.21 8.97 17.59
N ALA A 54 5.11 9.69 17.59
CA ALA A 54 4.26 9.94 16.42
C ALA A 54 4.35 11.41 16.03
N GLU A 55 4.88 11.69 14.84
CA GLU A 55 5.03 13.04 14.30
C GLU A 55 3.83 13.35 13.39
N ARG A 56 3.22 14.54 13.56
CA ARG A 56 2.16 15.06 12.69
C ARG A 56 2.80 15.80 11.55
N VAL A 57 2.56 15.38 10.32
CA VAL A 57 3.19 15.97 9.14
C VAL A 57 2.20 16.15 8.00
N SER A 58 2.51 17.05 7.08
CA SER A 58 1.91 17.07 5.75
C SER A 58 2.98 17.30 4.69
N TYR A 59 2.77 16.77 3.49
CA TYR A 59 3.69 16.97 2.37
C TYR A 59 2.92 17.13 1.06
N ALA A 60 3.55 17.77 0.07
CA ALA A 60 2.93 18.03 -1.23
C ALA A 60 2.74 16.76 -2.04
N THR A 61 1.70 16.74 -2.88
CA THR A 61 1.40 15.70 -3.86
C THR A 61 0.93 16.33 -5.18
N ALA A 62 0.42 15.53 -6.11
CA ALA A 62 -0.09 16.04 -7.39
C ALA A 62 -1.26 17.02 -7.23
N TYR A 63 -1.56 17.76 -8.29
CA TYR A 63 -2.67 18.73 -8.38
C TYR A 63 -2.61 19.88 -7.36
N GLY A 64 -1.42 20.25 -6.89
CA GLY A 64 -1.24 21.27 -5.86
C GLY A 64 -1.79 20.87 -4.49
N LEU A 65 -2.11 19.60 -4.30
CA LEU A 65 -2.64 19.07 -3.05
C LEU A 65 -1.53 18.68 -2.07
N ARG A 66 -1.95 18.41 -0.83
CA ARG A 66 -1.09 17.91 0.24
C ARG A 66 -1.68 16.64 0.87
N VAL A 67 -0.82 15.83 1.44
CA VAL A 67 -1.16 14.58 2.14
C VAL A 67 -0.92 14.79 3.64
N PRO A 68 -1.95 14.73 4.49
CA PRO A 68 -1.79 14.70 5.93
C PRO A 68 -1.41 13.28 6.38
N ALA A 69 -0.41 13.17 7.24
CA ALA A 69 0.16 11.90 7.65
C ALA A 69 0.61 11.91 9.12
N ILE A 70 0.66 10.70 9.70
CA ILE A 70 1.33 10.44 10.98
C ILE A 70 2.56 9.58 10.70
N VAL A 71 3.69 9.97 11.28
CA VAL A 71 4.96 9.27 11.12
C VAL A 71 5.39 8.71 12.47
N TYR A 72 5.34 7.40 12.60
CA TYR A 72 5.76 6.70 13.80
C TYR A 72 7.24 6.36 13.71
N ARG A 73 7.98 6.57 14.79
CA ARG A 73 9.40 6.20 14.89
C ARG A 73 9.79 5.84 16.32
N PRO A 74 10.92 5.14 16.52
CA PRO A 74 11.46 4.97 17.85
C PRO A 74 11.71 6.31 18.54
N ALA A 75 11.40 6.41 19.83
CA ALA A 75 11.72 7.60 20.64
C ALA A 75 13.24 7.79 20.76
N LYS A 76 13.98 6.67 20.88
CA LYS A 76 15.44 6.66 20.83
C LYS A 76 15.86 6.00 19.52
N ALA A 77 16.48 6.78 18.65
CA ALA A 77 16.99 6.26 17.39
C ALA A 77 18.02 5.14 17.66
N PRO A 78 17.91 3.99 16.98
CA PRO A 78 18.97 2.98 17.01
C PRO A 78 20.24 3.53 16.33
N ALA A 79 21.34 2.83 16.51
CA ALA A 79 22.59 3.15 15.81
C ALA A 79 22.41 2.98 14.30
N GLY A 80 22.78 4.00 13.52
CA GLY A 80 22.64 4.02 12.06
C GLY A 80 21.23 4.41 11.59
N ASN A 81 21.07 4.46 10.27
CA ASN A 81 19.79 4.84 9.64
C ASN A 81 18.76 3.70 9.75
N MET A 82 17.52 4.06 10.02
CA MET A 82 16.39 3.15 10.21
C MET A 82 15.78 2.74 8.85
N PRO A 83 15.20 1.55 8.72
CA PRO A 83 14.37 1.23 7.57
C PRO A 83 13.11 2.12 7.56
N GLY A 84 12.61 2.42 6.35
CA GLY A 84 11.37 3.15 6.16
C GLY A 84 10.21 2.25 5.75
N MET A 85 8.98 2.57 6.17
CA MET A 85 7.78 1.85 5.77
C MET A 85 6.64 2.80 5.44
N VAL A 86 5.83 2.44 4.44
CA VAL A 86 4.59 3.14 4.08
C VAL A 86 3.42 2.19 4.24
N VAL A 87 2.37 2.62 4.96
CA VAL A 87 1.11 1.87 5.08
C VAL A 87 0.09 2.48 4.13
N VAL A 88 -0.43 1.67 3.20
CA VAL A 88 -1.42 2.07 2.19
C VAL A 88 -2.77 1.45 2.54
N ASN A 89 -3.75 2.30 2.75
CA ASN A 89 -5.04 1.94 3.31
C ASN A 89 -5.99 1.28 2.31
N GLY A 90 -6.90 0.46 2.83
CA GLY A 90 -8.04 -0.09 2.09
C GLY A 90 -9.13 0.95 1.77
N HIS A 91 -10.19 0.52 1.08
CA HIS A 91 -11.35 1.36 0.82
C HIS A 91 -11.98 1.88 2.11
N GLY A 92 -12.14 3.19 2.19
CA GLY A 92 -12.69 3.86 3.37
C GLY A 92 -11.73 3.90 4.56
N GLY A 93 -10.56 3.29 4.46
CA GLY A 93 -9.52 3.35 5.47
C GLY A 93 -8.63 4.59 5.33
N ASP A 94 -8.05 5.01 6.44
CA ASP A 94 -7.16 6.17 6.54
C ASP A 94 -6.20 6.00 7.73
N LYS A 95 -5.47 7.06 8.11
CA LYS A 95 -4.55 7.00 9.25
C LYS A 95 -5.23 6.76 10.61
N TYR A 96 -6.57 6.93 10.67
CA TYR A 96 -7.36 6.62 11.87
C TYR A 96 -7.76 5.14 11.96
N SER A 97 -7.60 4.38 10.88
CA SER A 97 -7.89 2.94 10.85
C SER A 97 -7.00 2.19 11.84
N TRP A 98 -7.61 1.26 12.60
CA TRP A 98 -6.89 0.52 13.63
C TRP A 98 -5.59 -0.12 13.12
N TYR A 99 -5.62 -0.72 11.95
CA TYR A 99 -4.45 -1.39 11.36
C TYR A 99 -3.35 -0.41 10.96
N ALA A 100 -3.69 0.82 10.59
CA ALA A 100 -2.72 1.84 10.20
C ALA A 100 -1.89 2.28 11.40
N PHE A 101 -2.54 2.71 12.51
CA PHE A 101 -1.79 3.12 13.69
C PHE A 101 -1.20 1.94 14.47
N TYR A 102 -1.85 0.76 14.44
CA TYR A 102 -1.27 -0.45 15.01
C TYR A 102 0.05 -0.80 14.33
N ALA A 103 0.06 -0.92 12.99
CA ALA A 103 1.27 -1.17 12.22
C ALA A 103 2.32 -0.07 12.42
N GLY A 104 1.88 1.19 12.50
CA GLY A 104 2.75 2.33 12.79
C GLY A 104 3.55 2.14 14.08
N MET A 105 2.86 1.83 15.18
CA MET A 105 3.51 1.59 16.48
C MET A 105 4.31 0.29 16.49
N LEU A 106 3.75 -0.78 15.93
CA LEU A 106 4.38 -2.11 15.88
C LEU A 106 5.75 -2.03 15.22
N TYR A 107 5.83 -1.50 14.02
CA TYR A 107 7.09 -1.43 13.29
C TYR A 107 8.03 -0.30 13.75
N ALA A 108 7.49 0.75 14.41
CA ALA A 108 8.34 1.69 15.13
C ALA A 108 9.06 1.02 16.30
N GLN A 109 8.41 0.10 17.03
CA GLN A 109 9.07 -0.72 18.05
C GLN A 109 10.15 -1.64 17.46
N ALA A 110 9.96 -2.10 16.22
CA ALA A 110 10.99 -2.84 15.47
C ALA A 110 12.20 -1.98 15.09
N GLY A 111 12.09 -0.67 15.19
CA GLY A 111 13.13 0.29 14.82
C GLY A 111 12.96 0.88 13.42
N ALA A 112 11.77 0.86 12.85
CA ALA A 112 11.46 1.48 11.56
C ALA A 112 10.85 2.87 11.72
N VAL A 113 10.93 3.69 10.66
CA VAL A 113 10.14 4.92 10.49
C VAL A 113 8.96 4.59 9.60
N VAL A 114 7.74 4.73 10.11
CA VAL A 114 6.51 4.27 9.45
C VAL A 114 5.58 5.44 9.15
N VAL A 115 5.22 5.63 7.90
CA VAL A 115 4.27 6.66 7.45
C VAL A 115 2.89 6.02 7.26
N THR A 116 1.87 6.61 7.90
CA THR A 116 0.46 6.35 7.64
C THR A 116 -0.20 7.66 7.19
N TYR A 117 -1.09 7.62 6.24
CA TYR A 117 -1.67 8.84 5.66
C TYR A 117 -3.14 8.66 5.27
N ASP A 118 -3.82 9.79 5.01
CA ASP A 118 -5.19 9.77 4.48
C ASP A 118 -5.17 9.67 2.96
N PRO A 119 -5.82 8.67 2.36
CA PRO A 119 -6.15 8.68 0.94
C PRO A 119 -7.08 9.86 0.61
N ILE A 120 -7.09 10.28 -0.65
CA ILE A 120 -7.99 11.36 -1.09
C ILE A 120 -9.47 11.01 -0.81
N GLY A 121 -10.19 11.93 -0.19
CA GLY A 121 -11.59 11.77 0.20
C GLY A 121 -11.83 11.15 1.57
N GLU A 122 -10.78 10.71 2.27
CA GLU A 122 -10.87 10.15 3.61
C GLU A 122 -10.15 11.04 4.64
N GLY A 123 -10.55 10.94 5.91
CA GLY A 123 -9.93 11.65 7.01
C GLY A 123 -9.82 13.15 6.79
N GLU A 124 -8.64 13.73 6.97
CA GLU A 124 -8.41 15.17 6.73
C GLU A 124 -8.42 15.56 5.25
N ARG A 125 -8.52 14.60 4.34
CA ARG A 125 -8.74 14.85 2.89
C ARG A 125 -10.21 14.75 2.47
N ASN A 126 -11.10 14.63 3.43
CA ASN A 126 -12.55 14.77 3.30
C ASN A 126 -12.99 16.12 3.87
N ALA A 127 -13.91 16.83 3.19
CA ALA A 127 -14.37 18.16 3.58
C ALA A 127 -15.03 18.24 4.98
N GLU A 128 -15.50 17.11 5.50
CA GLU A 128 -16.10 16.97 6.82
C GLU A 128 -15.21 16.16 7.78
N ARG A 129 -13.96 15.85 7.38
CA ARG A 129 -13.00 15.01 8.11
C ARG A 129 -13.53 13.62 8.48
N LYS A 130 -14.39 13.05 7.63
CA LYS A 130 -14.98 11.73 7.80
C LYS A 130 -14.12 10.63 7.20
N SER A 131 -14.16 9.46 7.82
CA SER A 131 -13.62 8.19 7.28
C SER A 131 -14.76 7.35 6.69
N GLY A 132 -14.43 6.37 5.86
CA GLY A 132 -15.40 5.44 5.28
C GLY A 132 -16.25 6.03 4.17
N THR A 133 -15.88 7.19 3.64
CA THR A 133 -16.71 7.94 2.69
C THR A 133 -16.63 7.42 1.26
N ARG A 134 -15.50 6.81 0.89
CA ARG A 134 -15.20 6.30 -0.47
C ARG A 134 -15.47 7.33 -1.57
N GLN A 135 -15.22 8.62 -1.29
CA GLN A 135 -15.45 9.69 -2.28
C GLN A 135 -14.66 9.45 -3.57
N HIS A 136 -13.49 8.81 -3.49
CA HIS A 136 -12.63 8.49 -4.62
C HIS A 136 -13.30 7.55 -5.66
N ASP A 137 -14.37 6.86 -5.33
CA ASP A 137 -15.16 6.06 -6.29
C ASP A 137 -16.26 6.87 -7.02
N ARG A 138 -16.54 8.11 -6.62
CA ARG A 138 -17.71 8.86 -7.13
C ARG A 138 -17.50 9.48 -8.50
N ASN A 139 -16.30 9.95 -8.81
CA ASN A 139 -15.99 10.66 -10.07
C ASN A 139 -14.96 9.87 -10.88
N ILE A 140 -15.35 8.68 -11.30
CA ILE A 140 -14.52 7.79 -12.12
C ILE A 140 -14.89 7.82 -13.60
N ASP A 141 -15.98 8.50 -13.98
CA ASP A 141 -16.35 8.79 -15.35
C ASP A 141 -16.11 10.29 -15.66
N PRO A 142 -15.60 10.64 -16.83
CA PRO A 142 -15.09 9.76 -17.88
C PRO A 142 -13.82 8.97 -17.43
N PRO A 143 -13.39 7.93 -18.16
CA PRO A 143 -12.26 7.07 -17.79
C PRO A 143 -10.96 7.80 -17.47
N GLN A 144 -10.76 9.01 -18.01
CA GLN A 144 -9.62 9.85 -17.67
C GLN A 144 -9.64 10.30 -16.21
N MET A 145 -10.81 10.52 -15.61
CA MET A 145 -10.92 10.86 -14.19
C MET A 145 -10.46 9.70 -13.31
N ALA A 146 -10.91 8.46 -13.61
CA ALA A 146 -10.45 7.28 -12.89
C ALA A 146 -8.95 7.06 -13.03
N ARG A 147 -8.36 7.24 -14.22
CA ARG A 147 -6.91 7.13 -14.42
C ARG A 147 -6.13 8.17 -13.61
N ARG A 148 -6.64 9.42 -13.54
CA ARG A 148 -6.06 10.49 -12.72
C ARG A 148 -6.18 10.19 -11.23
N MET A 149 -7.30 9.58 -10.81
CA MET A 149 -7.47 9.10 -9.43
C MET A 149 -6.42 8.04 -9.08
N GLY A 150 -6.28 7.01 -9.90
CA GLY A 150 -5.24 5.98 -9.72
C GLY A 150 -3.83 6.57 -9.71
N GLY A 151 -3.57 7.53 -10.61
CA GLY A 151 -2.30 8.25 -10.66
C GLY A 151 -2.04 9.07 -9.40
N LEU A 152 -3.06 9.75 -8.85
CA LEU A 152 -2.92 10.45 -7.58
C LEU A 152 -2.60 9.49 -6.43
N MET A 153 -3.30 8.34 -6.35
CA MET A 153 -3.02 7.33 -5.32
C MET A 153 -1.59 6.78 -5.40
N ILE A 154 -1.10 6.52 -6.62
CA ILE A 154 0.30 6.11 -6.85
C ILE A 154 1.25 7.23 -6.45
N THR A 155 0.93 8.48 -6.81
CA THR A 155 1.74 9.66 -6.46
C THR A 155 1.83 9.85 -4.95
N ASP A 156 0.72 9.64 -4.22
CA ASP A 156 0.71 9.71 -2.76
C ASP A 156 1.67 8.68 -2.13
N VAL A 157 1.74 7.46 -2.65
CA VAL A 157 2.73 6.44 -2.24
C VAL A 157 4.15 6.91 -2.56
N LYS A 158 4.39 7.39 -3.80
CA LYS A 158 5.72 7.89 -4.23
C LYS A 158 6.16 9.08 -3.37
N GLN A 159 5.25 9.96 -2.97
CA GLN A 159 5.54 11.10 -2.10
C GLN A 159 5.78 10.68 -0.65
N ALA A 160 5.07 9.67 -0.14
CA ALA A 160 5.39 9.08 1.17
C ALA A 160 6.81 8.49 1.19
N VAL A 161 7.22 7.80 0.11
CA VAL A 161 8.60 7.32 -0.07
C VAL A 161 9.58 8.49 -0.18
N SER A 162 9.24 9.54 -0.94
CA SER A 162 10.07 10.75 -1.06
C SER A 162 10.26 11.44 0.28
N TYR A 163 9.20 11.51 1.10
CA TYR A 163 9.29 12.02 2.46
C TYR A 163 10.25 11.18 3.32
N LEU A 164 10.14 9.85 3.28
CA LEU A 164 11.06 8.96 4.01
C LEU A 164 12.52 9.16 3.56
N VAL A 165 12.75 9.23 2.25
CA VAL A 165 14.12 9.46 1.69
C VAL A 165 14.67 10.81 2.08
N SER A 166 13.82 11.84 2.20
CA SER A 166 14.25 13.20 2.60
C SER A 166 14.65 13.29 4.07
N ARG A 167 14.36 12.28 4.87
CA ARG A 167 14.73 12.23 6.29
C ARG A 167 16.19 11.78 6.42
N GLY A 168 16.94 12.47 7.25
CA GLY A 168 18.33 12.10 7.54
C GLY A 168 18.51 10.87 8.44
N ASP A 169 17.40 10.35 9.02
CA ASP A 169 17.37 9.20 9.93
C ASP A 169 16.87 7.89 9.26
N VAL A 170 16.56 7.92 7.95
CA VAL A 170 16.06 6.76 7.19
C VAL A 170 17.10 6.28 6.18
N ASP A 171 17.26 4.98 6.07
CA ASP A 171 18.03 4.32 5.02
C ASP A 171 17.21 4.19 3.74
N ALA A 172 17.52 5.02 2.74
CA ALA A 172 16.85 4.99 1.43
C ALA A 172 16.97 3.65 0.68
N GLY A 173 17.92 2.80 1.06
CA GLY A 173 18.10 1.45 0.51
C GLY A 173 17.21 0.39 1.18
N ARG A 174 16.48 0.73 2.26
CA ARG A 174 15.65 -0.20 3.04
C ARG A 174 14.24 0.36 3.26
N ILE A 175 13.53 0.64 2.16
CA ILE A 175 12.15 1.14 2.22
C ILE A 175 11.19 0.07 1.74
N ALA A 176 10.13 -0.18 2.51
CA ALA A 176 9.03 -1.08 2.19
C ALA A 176 7.69 -0.35 2.14
N ALA A 177 6.71 -0.97 1.48
CA ALA A 177 5.32 -0.59 1.59
C ALA A 177 4.46 -1.80 1.92
N VAL A 178 3.41 -1.57 2.73
CA VAL A 178 2.42 -2.59 3.04
C VAL A 178 1.04 -2.05 2.70
N GLY A 179 0.19 -2.87 2.08
CA GLY A 179 -1.13 -2.43 1.62
C GLY A 179 -2.23 -3.42 1.98
N TYR A 180 -3.43 -2.89 2.19
CA TYR A 180 -4.62 -3.67 2.47
C TYR A 180 -5.73 -3.34 1.48
N SER A 181 -6.40 -4.36 0.93
CA SER A 181 -7.55 -4.21 0.06
C SER A 181 -7.26 -3.28 -1.13
N MET A 182 -7.93 -2.14 -1.27
CA MET A 182 -7.59 -1.10 -2.25
C MET A 182 -6.09 -0.76 -2.22
N GLY A 183 -5.50 -0.65 -1.03
CA GLY A 183 -4.07 -0.39 -0.87
C GLY A 183 -3.17 -1.47 -1.50
N SER A 184 -3.61 -2.74 -1.52
CA SER A 184 -2.89 -3.80 -2.24
C SER A 184 -2.92 -3.58 -3.75
N PHE A 185 -4.05 -3.16 -4.31
CA PHE A 185 -4.15 -2.85 -5.74
C PHE A 185 -3.35 -1.61 -6.12
N VAL A 186 -3.39 -0.58 -5.28
CA VAL A 186 -2.54 0.61 -5.46
C VAL A 186 -1.06 0.24 -5.42
N LEU A 187 -0.64 -0.62 -4.48
CA LEU A 187 0.74 -1.08 -4.40
C LEU A 187 1.15 -1.99 -5.55
N GLY A 188 0.25 -2.82 -6.09
CA GLY A 188 0.54 -3.60 -7.29
C GLY A 188 0.99 -2.72 -8.47
N LEU A 189 0.44 -1.50 -8.56
CA LEU A 189 0.85 -0.49 -9.54
C LEU A 189 2.06 0.34 -9.06
N ALA A 190 2.00 0.85 -7.83
CA ALA A 190 3.03 1.74 -7.29
C ALA A 190 4.39 1.06 -7.17
N CYS A 191 4.45 -0.22 -6.73
CA CYS A 191 5.70 -0.97 -6.61
C CYS A 191 6.38 -1.18 -7.97
N ALA A 192 5.61 -1.25 -9.05
CA ALA A 192 6.16 -1.36 -10.40
C ALA A 192 6.91 -0.09 -10.83
N VAL A 193 6.42 1.10 -10.45
CA VAL A 193 6.95 2.40 -10.91
C VAL A 193 7.76 3.16 -9.84
N GLU A 194 7.63 2.81 -8.55
CA GLU A 194 8.42 3.40 -7.47
C GLU A 194 9.72 2.61 -7.24
N THR A 195 10.79 3.10 -7.81
CA THR A 195 12.06 2.38 -7.92
C THR A 195 12.82 2.24 -6.59
N ARG A 196 12.42 2.96 -5.55
CA ARG A 196 13.07 2.96 -4.23
C ARG A 196 12.49 1.93 -3.28
N LEU A 197 11.31 1.34 -3.58
CA LEU A 197 10.73 0.26 -2.78
C LEU A 197 11.52 -1.04 -2.96
N ARG A 198 11.91 -1.64 -1.83
CA ARG A 198 12.67 -2.89 -1.76
C ARG A 198 11.83 -4.09 -1.35
N ALA A 199 10.71 -3.83 -0.70
CA ALA A 199 9.78 -4.88 -0.25
C ALA A 199 8.35 -4.34 -0.30
N CYS A 200 7.42 -5.14 -0.82
CA CYS A 200 5.99 -4.82 -0.82
C CYS A 200 5.20 -6.00 -0.25
N VAL A 201 4.35 -5.75 0.75
CA VAL A 201 3.41 -6.74 1.28
C VAL A 201 1.99 -6.32 0.90
N LEU A 202 1.30 -7.17 0.14
CA LEU A 202 -0.04 -6.95 -0.33
C LEU A 202 -1.00 -7.90 0.42
N THR A 203 -2.02 -7.37 1.06
CA THR A 203 -2.98 -8.15 1.85
C THR A 203 -4.42 -7.84 1.43
N GLY A 204 -5.28 -8.85 1.35
CA GLY A 204 -6.62 -8.70 0.80
C GLY A 204 -6.62 -8.26 -0.65
N GLY A 205 -5.74 -8.83 -1.48
CA GLY A 205 -5.59 -8.47 -2.88
C GLY A 205 -4.41 -9.12 -3.56
N GLY A 206 -3.85 -8.46 -4.59
CA GLY A 206 -2.71 -8.96 -5.35
C GLY A 206 -3.08 -9.87 -6.53
N ASN A 207 -4.32 -10.35 -6.61
CA ASN A 207 -4.89 -11.15 -7.69
C ASN A 207 -5.38 -10.25 -8.84
N LEU A 208 -4.44 -9.68 -9.60
CA LEU A 208 -4.74 -8.61 -10.54
C LEU A 208 -5.50 -9.09 -11.78
N ASP A 209 -4.96 -9.97 -12.60
CA ASP A 209 -5.62 -10.54 -13.76
C ASP A 209 -5.13 -11.95 -14.10
N GLY A 210 -5.75 -12.56 -15.14
CA GLY A 210 -5.63 -13.95 -15.52
C GLY A 210 -6.84 -14.75 -15.06
N GLU A 211 -6.93 -16.01 -15.42
CA GLU A 211 -8.02 -16.90 -14.99
C GLU A 211 -8.10 -16.93 -13.46
N GLY A 212 -9.24 -16.49 -12.91
CA GLY A 212 -9.44 -16.31 -11.46
C GLY A 212 -8.93 -14.98 -10.91
N GLY A 213 -8.38 -14.10 -11.75
CA GLY A 213 -7.97 -12.75 -11.35
C GLY A 213 -9.17 -11.84 -11.07
N TYR A 214 -9.05 -10.99 -10.07
CA TYR A 214 -10.16 -10.17 -9.59
C TYR A 214 -10.71 -9.23 -10.67
N TRP A 215 -9.83 -8.56 -11.44
CA TRP A 215 -10.26 -7.56 -12.41
C TRP A 215 -10.78 -8.17 -13.72
N ASP A 216 -10.32 -9.34 -14.10
CA ASP A 216 -10.82 -10.03 -15.29
C ASP A 216 -12.20 -10.65 -15.06
N SER A 217 -12.50 -11.06 -13.82
CA SER A 217 -13.78 -11.65 -13.43
C SER A 217 -14.78 -10.64 -12.88
N SER A 218 -14.34 -9.44 -12.50
CA SER A 218 -15.18 -8.41 -11.86
C SER A 218 -15.76 -7.42 -12.88
N SER A 219 -17.08 -7.25 -12.86
CA SER A 219 -17.78 -6.16 -13.56
C SER A 219 -17.81 -4.84 -12.77
N LYS A 220 -17.29 -4.83 -11.55
CA LYS A 220 -17.34 -3.65 -10.67
C LYS A 220 -16.47 -2.52 -11.22
N LYS A 221 -17.08 -1.35 -11.40
CA LYS A 221 -16.37 -0.11 -11.70
C LYS A 221 -15.93 0.54 -10.39
N MET A 222 -14.64 0.68 -10.17
CA MET A 222 -14.07 1.26 -8.96
C MET A 222 -12.84 2.10 -9.33
N CYS A 223 -12.39 2.94 -8.41
CA CYS A 223 -11.23 3.83 -8.59
C CYS A 223 -9.95 3.08 -9.03
N GLN A 224 -9.79 1.79 -8.70
CA GLN A 224 -8.62 0.99 -9.09
C GLN A 224 -8.85 0.15 -10.36
N SER A 225 -10.08 -0.20 -10.74
CA SER A 225 -10.33 -1.09 -11.89
C SER A 225 -9.99 -0.43 -13.24
N ILE A 226 -10.48 0.79 -13.48
CA ILE A 226 -10.24 1.51 -14.74
C ILE A 226 -8.75 1.84 -14.95
N PRO A 227 -8.00 2.36 -13.93
CA PRO A 227 -6.56 2.52 -14.03
C PRO A 227 -5.86 1.22 -14.45
N TYR A 228 -6.15 0.11 -13.78
CA TYR A 228 -5.57 -1.18 -14.10
C TYR A 228 -5.91 -1.64 -15.52
N GLN A 229 -7.20 -1.55 -15.92
CA GLN A 229 -7.65 -1.92 -17.26
C GLN A 229 -7.01 -1.07 -18.36
N SER A 230 -6.65 0.20 -18.08
CA SER A 230 -5.99 1.08 -19.04
C SER A 230 -4.56 0.63 -19.41
N LEU A 231 -3.98 -0.28 -18.65
CA LEU A 231 -2.65 -0.85 -18.89
C LEU A 231 -2.64 -2.09 -19.79
N LYS A 232 -3.69 -2.30 -20.61
CA LYS A 232 -3.78 -3.45 -21.56
C LYS A 232 -2.57 -3.60 -22.47
N PHE A 233 -1.85 -2.53 -22.74
CA PHE A 233 -0.63 -2.57 -23.56
C PHE A 233 0.52 -3.39 -22.94
N LEU A 234 0.43 -3.73 -21.65
CA LEU A 234 1.41 -4.60 -20.98
C LEU A 234 1.21 -6.09 -21.34
N GLY A 235 0.08 -6.45 -21.95
CA GLY A 235 -0.27 -7.85 -22.19
C GLY A 235 -0.63 -8.56 -20.89
N ASP A 236 0.26 -9.36 -20.37
CA ASP A 236 0.14 -10.00 -19.06
C ASP A 236 0.43 -9.00 -17.94
N ARG A 237 -0.53 -8.10 -17.67
CA ARG A 237 -0.38 -6.96 -16.77
C ARG A 237 0.09 -7.35 -15.38
N GLY A 238 -0.53 -8.37 -14.77
CA GLY A 238 -0.20 -8.79 -13.41
C GLY A 238 1.25 -9.24 -13.30
N ALA A 239 1.66 -10.19 -14.13
CA ALA A 239 3.02 -10.71 -14.13
C ALA A 239 4.05 -9.64 -14.53
N VAL A 240 3.72 -8.75 -15.49
CA VAL A 240 4.61 -7.65 -15.89
C VAL A 240 4.83 -6.65 -14.76
N LEU A 241 3.77 -6.24 -14.05
CA LEU A 241 3.88 -5.29 -12.94
C LEU A 241 4.77 -5.85 -11.82
N TYR A 242 4.56 -7.10 -11.43
CA TYR A 242 5.40 -7.75 -10.43
C TYR A 242 6.83 -8.00 -10.92
N ALA A 243 7.02 -8.35 -12.20
CA ALA A 243 8.36 -8.50 -12.77
C ALA A 243 9.13 -7.18 -12.84
N LEU A 244 8.46 -6.04 -13.07
CA LEU A 244 9.06 -4.70 -13.00
C LEU A 244 9.54 -4.38 -11.58
N HIS A 245 8.74 -4.67 -10.54
CA HIS A 245 9.18 -4.51 -9.16
C HIS A 245 10.31 -5.47 -8.81
N ALA A 246 10.25 -6.71 -9.27
CA ALA A 246 11.20 -7.78 -9.00
C ALA A 246 12.65 -7.44 -9.34
N ARG A 247 12.87 -6.51 -10.25
CA ARG A 247 14.22 -6.04 -10.61
C ARG A 247 14.94 -5.30 -9.47
N ARG A 248 14.20 -4.81 -8.48
CA ARG A 248 14.70 -3.93 -7.42
C ARG A 248 14.28 -4.33 -6.02
N GLY A 249 13.17 -5.04 -5.91
CA GLY A 249 12.55 -5.42 -4.66
C GLY A 249 11.86 -6.77 -4.75
N GLU A 250 11.16 -7.13 -3.71
CA GLU A 250 10.44 -8.38 -3.58
C GLU A 250 9.00 -8.13 -3.15
N THR A 251 8.06 -8.90 -3.71
CA THR A 251 6.63 -8.81 -3.38
C THR A 251 6.18 -10.04 -2.63
N PHE A 252 5.44 -9.84 -1.55
CA PHE A 252 4.74 -10.88 -0.81
C PHE A 252 3.25 -10.60 -0.78
N VAL A 253 2.45 -11.52 -1.30
CA VAL A 253 0.99 -11.48 -1.25
C VAL A 253 0.51 -12.41 -0.14
N LEU A 254 -0.28 -11.89 0.81
CA LEU A 254 -0.79 -12.66 1.93
C LEU A 254 -2.29 -12.43 2.09
N ASN A 255 -3.09 -13.48 1.88
CA ASN A 255 -4.56 -13.42 1.88
C ASN A 255 -5.16 -14.45 2.84
N GLY A 256 -6.43 -14.27 3.19
CA GLY A 256 -7.21 -15.29 3.88
C GLY A 256 -7.81 -16.30 2.89
N THR A 257 -7.91 -17.57 3.27
CA THR A 257 -8.53 -18.60 2.42
C THR A 257 -10.05 -18.40 2.29
N ALA A 258 -10.68 -17.67 3.21
CA ALA A 258 -12.11 -17.34 3.21
C ALA A 258 -12.37 -15.86 2.81
N ASP A 259 -11.47 -15.22 2.09
CA ASP A 259 -11.65 -13.84 1.60
C ASP A 259 -12.56 -13.84 0.36
N ASP A 260 -13.85 -13.55 0.58
CA ASP A 260 -14.88 -13.43 -0.46
C ASP A 260 -14.94 -12.02 -1.10
N VAL A 261 -14.32 -11.02 -0.49
CA VAL A 261 -14.35 -9.62 -0.98
C VAL A 261 -13.54 -9.48 -2.27
N VAL A 262 -12.38 -10.14 -2.35
CA VAL A 262 -11.50 -10.14 -3.52
C VAL A 262 -11.47 -11.52 -4.22
N ALA A 263 -12.55 -12.29 -4.05
CA ALA A 263 -12.79 -13.56 -4.73
C ALA A 263 -11.67 -14.62 -4.51
N MET A 264 -11.12 -14.67 -3.29
CA MET A 264 -10.29 -15.83 -2.92
C MET A 264 -11.18 -17.06 -2.86
N SER A 265 -10.77 -18.12 -3.50
CA SER A 265 -11.48 -19.38 -3.63
C SER A 265 -10.50 -20.54 -3.53
N GLU A 266 -10.99 -21.76 -3.60
CA GLU A 266 -10.14 -22.97 -3.68
C GLU A 266 -9.14 -22.92 -4.85
N GLY A 267 -9.43 -22.17 -5.91
CA GLY A 267 -8.52 -21.93 -7.03
C GLY A 267 -7.40 -20.93 -6.77
N ALA A 268 -7.45 -20.13 -5.69
CA ALA A 268 -6.49 -19.07 -5.43
C ALA A 268 -5.03 -19.55 -5.32
N PRO A 269 -4.70 -20.69 -4.69
CA PRO A 269 -3.32 -21.20 -4.67
C PRO A 269 -2.78 -21.48 -6.08
N LYS A 270 -3.58 -22.05 -6.95
CA LYS A 270 -3.20 -22.31 -8.36
C LYS A 270 -3.01 -21.01 -9.14
N PHE A 271 -3.89 -20.04 -8.95
CA PHE A 271 -3.77 -18.73 -9.57
C PHE A 271 -2.45 -18.04 -9.18
N PHE A 272 -2.13 -17.98 -7.88
CA PHE A 272 -0.90 -17.32 -7.42
C PHE A 272 0.36 -18.08 -7.80
N GLU A 273 0.33 -19.41 -7.85
CA GLU A 273 1.47 -20.20 -8.34
C GLU A 273 1.70 -19.94 -9.84
N ASP A 274 0.64 -19.87 -10.64
CA ASP A 274 0.76 -19.52 -12.05
C ASP A 274 1.30 -18.09 -12.23
N LEU A 275 0.77 -17.11 -11.47
CA LEU A 275 1.25 -15.73 -11.47
C LEU A 275 2.74 -15.65 -11.08
N ARG A 276 3.15 -16.38 -10.05
CA ARG A 276 4.55 -16.49 -9.62
C ARG A 276 5.44 -17.00 -10.75
N ARG A 277 5.05 -18.10 -11.38
CA ARG A 277 5.78 -18.73 -12.49
C ARG A 277 5.95 -17.76 -13.65
N ARG A 278 4.88 -17.06 -14.06
CA ARG A 278 4.91 -16.05 -15.14
C ARG A 278 5.77 -14.85 -14.78
N THR A 279 5.69 -14.35 -13.54
CA THR A 279 6.51 -13.26 -13.03
C THR A 279 8.00 -13.60 -13.06
N ILE A 280 8.38 -14.80 -12.59
CA ILE A 280 9.76 -15.28 -12.61
C ILE A 280 10.27 -15.42 -14.07
N ALA A 281 9.45 -15.97 -14.97
CA ALA A 281 9.82 -16.10 -16.37
C ALA A 281 10.08 -14.75 -17.04
N LEU A 282 9.25 -13.73 -16.76
CA LEU A 282 9.44 -12.36 -17.27
C LEU A 282 10.63 -11.64 -16.63
N HIS A 283 10.93 -11.95 -15.37
CA HIS A 283 12.10 -11.37 -14.68
C HIS A 283 13.43 -11.94 -15.22
N GLY A 284 13.42 -13.16 -15.75
CA GLY A 284 14.62 -13.80 -16.34
C GLY A 284 15.62 -14.34 -15.32
N GLY A 285 15.22 -14.58 -14.08
CA GLY A 285 16.09 -15.06 -13.01
C GLY A 285 15.49 -16.19 -12.19
N ALA A 286 16.35 -17.00 -11.56
CA ALA A 286 15.95 -18.09 -10.65
C ALA A 286 15.58 -17.58 -9.24
N ARG A 287 15.64 -16.28 -8.99
CA ARG A 287 15.38 -15.67 -7.69
C ARG A 287 13.89 -15.66 -7.37
N ASN A 288 13.54 -15.97 -6.13
CA ASN A 288 12.15 -15.91 -5.66
C ASN A 288 11.77 -14.46 -5.34
N VAL A 289 11.35 -13.71 -6.36
CA VAL A 289 11.03 -12.27 -6.27
C VAL A 289 9.56 -11.97 -6.04
N PHE A 290 8.72 -13.00 -6.15
CA PHE A 290 7.29 -12.96 -5.88
C PHE A 290 6.92 -14.17 -5.02
N GLU A 291 6.41 -13.89 -3.84
CA GLU A 291 5.96 -14.89 -2.87
C GLU A 291 4.47 -14.69 -2.59
N TYR A 292 3.78 -15.75 -2.24
CA TYR A 292 2.40 -15.70 -1.81
C TYR A 292 2.15 -16.66 -0.64
N GLY A 293 1.10 -16.39 0.11
CA GLY A 293 0.68 -17.25 1.21
C GLY A 293 -0.77 -17.00 1.60
N PHE A 294 -1.29 -17.92 2.38
CA PHE A 294 -2.65 -17.84 2.91
C PHE A 294 -2.67 -18.01 4.40
N GLU A 295 -3.57 -17.29 5.05
CA GLU A 295 -3.97 -17.46 6.43
C GLU A 295 -5.26 -18.27 6.44
N GLU A 296 -5.18 -19.48 6.98
CA GLU A 296 -6.25 -20.48 6.90
C GLU A 296 -7.49 -20.06 7.71
N GLY A 297 -8.67 -20.23 7.11
CA GLY A 297 -9.96 -19.97 7.74
C GLY A 297 -10.23 -18.50 8.07
N THR A 298 -9.49 -17.57 7.48
CA THR A 298 -9.66 -16.12 7.72
C THR A 298 -10.12 -15.41 6.46
N GLY A 299 -10.83 -14.29 6.64
CA GLY A 299 -11.42 -13.50 5.57
C GLY A 299 -10.55 -12.34 5.08
N HIS A 300 -11.19 -11.23 4.72
CA HIS A 300 -10.56 -10.03 4.18
C HIS A 300 -9.89 -9.20 5.29
N ARG A 301 -8.56 -9.30 5.44
CA ARG A 301 -7.84 -8.76 6.61
C ARG A 301 -6.51 -8.08 6.23
N PRO A 302 -6.03 -7.11 7.05
CA PRO A 302 -4.71 -6.48 6.89
C PRO A 302 -3.60 -7.34 7.51
N TYR A 303 -3.27 -8.46 6.90
CA TYR A 303 -2.31 -9.45 7.42
C TYR A 303 -0.88 -8.95 7.59
N PHE A 304 -0.57 -7.73 7.16
CA PHE A 304 0.77 -7.17 7.37
C PHE A 304 1.09 -6.89 8.85
N VAL A 305 0.13 -7.04 9.78
CA VAL A 305 0.39 -6.98 11.24
C VAL A 305 0.68 -8.35 11.85
N THR A 306 0.65 -9.44 11.08
CA THR A 306 0.88 -10.80 11.56
C THR A 306 2.36 -11.13 11.70
N ARG A 307 2.68 -12.18 12.45
CA ARG A 307 4.03 -12.73 12.59
C ARG A 307 4.64 -13.06 11.23
N ARG A 308 3.88 -13.68 10.35
CA ARG A 308 4.36 -14.11 9.03
C ARG A 308 4.82 -12.93 8.19
N ALA A 309 4.04 -11.86 8.14
CA ALA A 309 4.42 -10.63 7.43
C ALA A 309 5.63 -9.95 8.09
N ALA A 310 5.66 -9.88 9.42
CA ALA A 310 6.77 -9.28 10.17
C ALA A 310 8.08 -10.05 9.95
N SER A 311 8.06 -11.38 9.96
CA SER A 311 9.23 -12.23 9.68
C SER A 311 9.73 -12.03 8.25
N TRP A 312 8.81 -11.96 7.28
CA TRP A 312 9.17 -11.70 5.88
C TRP A 312 9.80 -10.32 5.69
N LEU A 313 9.24 -9.27 6.30
CA LEU A 313 9.77 -7.90 6.28
C LEU A 313 11.12 -7.81 7.01
N ALA A 314 11.28 -8.48 8.15
CA ALA A 314 12.53 -8.46 8.92
C ALA A 314 13.72 -8.99 8.11
N ALA A 315 13.53 -10.03 7.30
CA ALA A 315 14.56 -10.58 6.43
C ALA A 315 15.05 -9.56 5.38
N ARG A 316 14.21 -8.60 4.98
CA ARG A 316 14.49 -7.62 3.92
C ARG A 316 14.90 -6.26 4.46
N LEU A 317 14.25 -5.82 5.53
CA LEU A 317 14.50 -4.51 6.14
C LEU A 317 15.56 -4.53 7.23
N ARG A 318 15.87 -5.71 7.80
CA ARG A 318 16.84 -5.87 8.89
C ARG A 318 16.53 -4.93 10.03
N PHE A 319 15.37 -5.11 10.65
CA PHE A 319 14.94 -4.28 11.77
C PHE A 319 15.99 -4.24 12.87
N PRO A 320 16.41 -3.05 13.33
CA PRO A 320 17.49 -2.96 14.31
C PRO A 320 17.15 -3.53 15.68
N ASN A 321 15.84 -3.51 16.06
CA ASN A 321 15.40 -3.94 17.39
C ASN A 321 14.86 -5.37 17.43
N TRP A 322 14.65 -6.02 16.26
CA TRP A 322 14.06 -7.35 16.18
C TRP A 322 14.89 -8.31 15.35
N SER A 323 15.25 -9.43 15.94
CA SER A 323 15.78 -10.59 15.23
C SER A 323 14.64 -11.54 14.83
N ALA A 324 14.87 -12.42 13.87
CA ALA A 324 13.94 -13.48 13.50
C ALA A 324 13.52 -14.34 14.71
N ALA A 325 14.50 -14.71 15.57
CA ALA A 325 14.23 -15.49 16.77
C ALA A 325 13.37 -14.75 17.81
N GLN A 326 13.46 -13.42 17.88
CA GLN A 326 12.58 -12.62 18.73
C GLN A 326 11.17 -12.58 18.17
N ILE A 327 11.00 -12.35 16.85
CA ILE A 327 9.69 -12.31 16.19
C ILE A 327 8.95 -13.64 16.41
N GLU A 328 9.63 -14.78 16.29
CA GLU A 328 9.03 -16.10 16.52
C GLU A 328 8.49 -16.29 17.94
N LYS A 329 9.11 -15.64 18.92
CA LYS A 329 8.72 -15.74 20.33
C LYS A 329 7.80 -14.62 20.80
N MET A 330 7.57 -13.60 19.97
CA MET A 330 6.71 -12.50 20.35
C MET A 330 5.26 -13.00 20.52
N PRO A 331 4.57 -12.55 21.57
CA PRO A 331 3.16 -12.90 21.75
C PRO A 331 2.30 -12.25 20.65
N GLU A 332 1.17 -12.86 20.40
CA GLU A 332 0.14 -12.36 19.49
C GLU A 332 -1.09 -11.89 20.27
N THR A 333 -1.75 -10.89 19.71
CA THR A 333 -3.00 -10.33 20.22
C THR A 333 -4.08 -10.55 19.18
N HIS A 334 -5.21 -11.12 19.60
CA HIS A 334 -6.40 -11.17 18.74
C HIS A 334 -7.05 -9.80 18.63
N ILE A 335 -7.26 -9.32 17.41
CA ILE A 335 -7.68 -7.93 17.16
C ILE A 335 -9.04 -7.61 17.77
N ALA A 336 -10.01 -8.54 17.76
CA ALA A 336 -11.31 -8.30 18.38
C ALA A 336 -11.17 -8.05 19.89
N ALA A 337 -10.44 -8.91 20.60
CA ALA A 337 -10.19 -8.76 22.03
C ALA A 337 -9.34 -7.53 22.37
N TRP A 338 -8.37 -7.21 21.51
CA TRP A 338 -7.57 -6.00 21.65
C TRP A 338 -8.45 -4.75 21.50
N ALA A 339 -9.29 -4.70 20.47
CA ALA A 339 -10.16 -3.56 20.20
C ALA A 339 -11.13 -3.30 21.34
N GLU A 340 -11.77 -4.37 21.88
CA GLU A 340 -12.64 -4.29 23.04
C GLU A 340 -11.89 -3.74 24.26
N LYS A 341 -10.73 -4.29 24.59
CA LYS A 341 -9.90 -3.86 25.71
C LYS A 341 -9.42 -2.41 25.58
N GLN A 342 -9.15 -1.95 24.37
CA GLN A 342 -8.61 -0.61 24.11
C GLN A 342 -9.69 0.43 23.79
N GLY A 343 -10.97 0.05 23.72
CA GLY A 343 -12.07 0.93 23.31
C GLY A 343 -11.93 1.41 21.87
N VAL A 344 -11.32 0.62 21.01
CA VAL A 344 -11.10 0.95 19.59
C VAL A 344 -12.27 0.41 18.77
N PHE A 345 -12.85 1.27 17.95
CA PHE A 345 -13.84 0.81 16.98
C PHE A 345 -13.17 0.00 15.87
N ILE A 346 -13.72 -1.18 15.61
CA ILE A 346 -13.39 -1.99 14.44
C ILE A 346 -14.66 -2.31 13.68
N GLU A 347 -14.57 -2.38 12.35
CA GLU A 347 -15.71 -2.80 11.54
C GLU A 347 -16.11 -4.24 11.85
N LYS A 348 -17.41 -4.56 11.70
CA LYS A 348 -17.96 -5.89 11.98
C LYS A 348 -17.17 -7.02 11.33
N GLN A 349 -16.69 -6.81 10.11
CA GLN A 349 -15.88 -7.79 9.38
C GLN A 349 -14.60 -8.21 10.11
N TYR A 350 -14.02 -7.37 10.96
CA TYR A 350 -12.84 -7.70 11.75
C TYR A 350 -13.16 -8.41 13.06
N ALA A 351 -14.40 -8.26 13.54
CA ALA A 351 -14.87 -8.88 14.78
C ALA A 351 -15.44 -10.29 14.56
N THR A 352 -15.93 -10.57 13.35
CA THR A 352 -16.51 -11.88 12.99
C THR A 352 -15.54 -12.65 12.12
N GLU A 353 -14.83 -13.57 12.70
CA GLU A 353 -13.95 -14.49 12.01
C GLU A 353 -14.29 -15.94 12.32
N VAL A 354 -13.88 -16.83 11.44
CA VAL A 354 -13.96 -18.28 11.64
C VAL A 354 -13.09 -18.69 12.84
N ARG A 355 -11.97 -17.99 13.07
CA ARG A 355 -11.13 -18.18 14.26
C ARG A 355 -11.68 -17.41 15.44
N GLU A 356 -11.71 -18.04 16.60
CA GLU A 356 -12.02 -17.39 17.86
C GLU A 356 -11.06 -16.24 18.14
N GLY A 357 -11.62 -15.08 18.52
CA GLY A 357 -10.85 -13.88 18.85
C GLY A 357 -10.34 -13.05 17.66
N GLY A 358 -10.59 -13.43 16.42
CA GLY A 358 -10.23 -12.67 15.21
C GLY A 358 -8.79 -12.85 14.74
N THR A 359 -8.35 -11.96 13.84
CA THR A 359 -7.00 -12.00 13.24
C THR A 359 -5.92 -11.84 14.31
N PRO A 360 -4.92 -12.75 14.40
CA PRO A 360 -3.78 -12.57 15.28
C PRO A 360 -2.87 -11.47 14.75
N ALA A 361 -2.63 -10.45 15.55
CA ALA A 361 -1.63 -9.42 15.29
C ALA A 361 -0.40 -9.64 16.18
N LEU A 362 0.77 -9.41 15.64
CA LEU A 362 2.02 -9.53 16.38
C LEU A 362 2.11 -8.44 17.47
N GLY A 363 2.65 -8.79 18.63
CA GLY A 363 2.88 -7.87 19.75
C GLY A 363 1.69 -7.79 20.72
N VAL A 364 2.02 -7.33 21.91
CA VAL A 364 1.04 -7.04 22.98
C VAL A 364 1.30 -5.64 23.54
N GLY A 365 0.26 -5.06 24.17
CA GLY A 365 0.38 -3.77 24.82
C GLY A 365 0.47 -2.57 23.86
N ILE A 366 0.13 -2.76 22.59
CA ILE A 366 -0.09 -1.65 21.67
C ILE A 366 -1.41 -0.98 22.07
N PRO A 367 -1.40 0.31 22.45
CA PRO A 367 -2.62 0.97 22.90
C PRO A 367 -3.52 1.38 21.72
N GLY A 368 -4.80 1.59 22.03
CA GLY A 368 -5.68 2.38 21.18
C GLY A 368 -5.26 3.84 21.19
N ILE A 369 -5.53 4.55 20.11
CA ILE A 369 -5.27 5.99 19.97
C ILE A 369 -6.61 6.68 19.69
N ALA A 370 -6.92 7.72 20.47
CA ALA A 370 -8.07 8.56 20.19
C ALA A 370 -7.95 9.22 18.81
N ARG A 371 -9.06 9.29 18.08
CA ARG A 371 -9.10 9.83 16.71
C ARG A 371 -8.49 11.23 16.64
N GLU A 372 -8.80 12.09 17.61
CA GLU A 372 -8.34 13.49 17.66
C GLU A 372 -6.82 13.60 17.77
N ALA A 373 -6.18 12.64 18.45
CA ALA A 373 -4.72 12.58 18.55
C ALA A 373 -4.03 12.28 17.22
N LEU A 374 -4.75 11.62 16.28
CA LEU A 374 -4.27 11.28 14.94
C LEU A 374 -4.57 12.38 13.89
N ASN A 375 -5.15 13.52 14.28
CA ASN A 375 -5.22 14.67 13.39
C ASN A 375 -3.80 15.15 13.09
N ALA A 376 -3.44 15.22 11.82
CA ALA A 376 -2.13 15.70 11.42
C ALA A 376 -2.05 17.22 11.55
N LEU A 377 -3.13 17.95 11.22
CA LEU A 377 -3.17 19.41 11.29
C LEU A 377 -3.96 19.89 12.50
N PRO A 378 -3.53 21.01 13.15
CA PRO A 378 -4.38 21.78 14.04
C PRO A 378 -5.68 22.21 13.33
N ALA A 379 -6.80 22.21 14.05
CA ALA A 379 -8.11 22.49 13.47
C ALA A 379 -8.19 23.84 12.73
N GLY A 380 -7.57 24.87 13.28
CA GLY A 380 -7.52 26.22 12.66
C GLY A 380 -6.69 26.24 11.39
N GLU A 381 -5.54 25.57 11.36
CA GLU A 381 -4.69 25.47 10.18
C GLU A 381 -5.40 24.66 9.07
N TRP A 382 -6.02 23.54 9.43
CA TRP A 382 -6.78 22.75 8.48
C TRP A 382 -7.92 23.56 7.87
N ALA A 383 -8.69 24.31 8.67
CA ALA A 383 -9.80 25.12 8.18
C ALA A 383 -9.34 26.23 7.21
N GLN A 384 -8.18 26.85 7.46
CA GLN A 384 -7.62 27.89 6.59
C GLN A 384 -7.07 27.33 5.27
N GLU A 385 -6.48 26.13 5.29
CA GLU A 385 -5.84 25.52 4.13
C GLU A 385 -6.64 24.36 3.52
N LYS A 386 -7.90 24.18 3.90
CA LYS A 386 -8.77 23.07 3.52
C LYS A 386 -8.71 22.71 2.04
N ASP A 387 -8.68 23.71 1.16
CA ASP A 387 -8.64 23.51 -0.28
C ASP A 387 -7.34 22.84 -0.79
N LYS A 388 -6.30 22.80 0.03
CA LYS A 388 -5.07 22.06 -0.30
C LYS A 388 -5.14 20.56 0.00
N TYR A 389 -6.22 20.09 0.63
CA TYR A 389 -6.33 18.71 1.11
C TYR A 389 -7.52 17.96 0.50
N VAL A 390 -8.67 18.60 0.35
CA VAL A 390 -9.95 17.91 0.17
C VAL A 390 -10.19 17.40 -1.25
N TYR A 391 -11.01 16.36 -1.31
CA TYR A 391 -11.40 15.67 -2.53
C TYR A 391 -12.00 16.60 -3.58
N GLU A 392 -12.83 17.58 -3.17
CA GLU A 392 -13.48 18.53 -4.06
C GLU A 392 -12.47 19.39 -4.83
N SER A 393 -11.34 19.70 -4.21
CA SER A 393 -10.23 20.42 -4.89
C SER A 393 -9.54 19.55 -5.93
N TRP A 394 -9.35 18.26 -5.63
CA TRP A 394 -8.89 17.33 -6.63
C TRP A 394 -9.85 17.24 -7.83
N VAL A 395 -11.17 17.14 -7.58
CA VAL A 395 -12.18 17.06 -8.64
C VAL A 395 -12.05 18.26 -9.57
N ARG A 396 -12.01 19.48 -9.03
CA ARG A 396 -11.85 20.72 -9.84
C ARG A 396 -10.58 20.70 -10.66
N ALA A 397 -9.45 20.37 -10.06
CA ALA A 397 -8.16 20.35 -10.75
C ALA A 397 -8.08 19.25 -11.82
N ALA A 398 -8.62 18.06 -11.54
CA ALA A 398 -8.64 16.96 -12.49
C ALA A 398 -9.59 17.24 -13.68
N GLN A 399 -10.75 17.86 -13.45
CA GLN A 399 -11.68 18.28 -14.50
C GLN A 399 -11.08 19.37 -15.40
N ALA A 400 -10.44 20.38 -14.81
CA ALA A 400 -9.71 21.40 -15.58
C ALA A 400 -8.65 20.77 -16.50
N ALA A 401 -7.89 19.82 -15.97
CA ALA A 401 -6.88 19.08 -16.76
C ALA A 401 -7.47 18.17 -17.84
N VAL A 402 -8.73 17.70 -17.72
CA VAL A 402 -9.44 16.93 -18.76
C VAL A 402 -9.96 17.87 -19.86
N SER A 403 -10.46 19.06 -19.51
CA SER A 403 -10.99 20.05 -20.45
C SER A 403 -9.90 20.85 -21.18
N GLY A 404 -8.63 20.67 -20.85
CA GLY A 404 -7.51 21.45 -21.41
C GLY A 404 -7.51 22.93 -20.98
N GLN A 405 -8.24 23.27 -19.92
CA GLN A 405 -8.18 24.59 -19.30
C GLN A 405 -6.94 24.69 -18.41
N PRO A 406 -6.20 25.80 -18.47
CA PRO A 406 -5.00 26.03 -17.66
C PRO A 406 -5.29 26.10 -16.16
#